data_c6c1f36f31e76f42fb8ed37f6897340b
#
_entry.id   c6c1f36f31e76f42fb8ed37f6897340b
#
_cell.length_a   1.000
_cell.length_b   1.000
_cell.length_c   1.000
_cell.angle_alpha   90.00
_cell.angle_beta   90.00
_cell.angle_gamma   90.00
#
_symmetry.space_group_name_H-M   'P 1'
#
loop_
_entity.id
_entity.type
_entity.pdbx_description
1 polymer ?
#
loop_
_entity_poly.entity_id
_entity_poly.type
_entity_poly.pdbx_seq_one_letter_code
_entity_poly.pdbx_strand_id
1 'polypeptide(L)'
;MGSEMCIRDSINWVEGRDVWYHDAISKVDNECQPEEMNAEDPLFILYTSGSTGKPKGVLHTTAGYIVYASITHKYVFNYIDGDIYWCTADVGWVTGHSYIVYGPLANGATTLMFEGVPNYPSNSRFWEIVDKHKVNIFYTAPTAIRALMREGDEAVKKTSRSSLKLLGTVGEPINPEAWRWYYDVVGTKNCEI
;
A
#
# COMPACT_ATOMS: atom_id res chain seq x y z
N MET A 1 -14.43 5.63 -0.29
CA MET A 1 -14.92 4.77 -1.40
C MET A 1 -14.56 3.29 -1.21
N GLY A 2 -13.40 2.93 -0.66
CA GLY A 2 -13.04 1.51 -0.44
C GLY A 2 -13.94 0.75 0.53
N SER A 3 -14.50 1.42 1.52
CA SER A 3 -15.39 0.79 2.52
C SER A 3 -16.73 0.29 1.96
N GLU A 4 -17.25 0.92 0.93
CA GLU A 4 -18.54 0.52 0.35
C GLU A 4 -18.46 -0.79 -0.46
N MET A 5 -17.32 -1.10 -1.04
CA MET A 5 -17.14 -2.36 -1.77
C MET A 5 -17.03 -3.57 -0.86
N CYS A 6 -16.57 -3.37 0.38
CA CYS A 6 -16.40 -4.45 1.36
C CYS A 6 -17.68 -4.80 2.14
N ILE A 7 -18.69 -3.95 2.12
CA ILE A 7 -19.95 -4.11 2.89
C ILE A 7 -21.20 -4.34 2.05
N ARG A 8 -21.07 -4.43 0.73
CA ARG A 8 -22.20 -4.79 -0.13
C ARG A 8 -22.41 -6.30 -0.12
N ASP A 9 -23.30 -6.73 0.70
CA ASP A 9 -23.79 -8.10 0.80
C ASP A 9 -24.96 -8.40 -0.16
N SER A 10 -25.49 -7.37 -0.85
CA SER A 10 -26.57 -7.50 -1.82
C SER A 10 -26.30 -6.66 -3.07
N ILE A 11 -26.55 -7.25 -4.22
CA ILE A 11 -26.47 -6.60 -5.52
C ILE A 11 -27.78 -6.80 -6.31
N ASN A 12 -28.07 -5.88 -7.20
CA ASN A 12 -29.15 -6.07 -8.17
C ASN A 12 -28.66 -7.00 -9.28
N TRP A 13 -28.81 -8.30 -9.06
CA TRP A 13 -28.40 -9.34 -10.01
C TRP A 13 -29.20 -9.27 -11.28
N VAL A 14 -28.53 -9.30 -12.43
CA VAL A 14 -29.12 -9.33 -13.75
C VAL A 14 -28.67 -10.60 -14.45
N GLU A 15 -29.64 -11.49 -14.68
CA GLU A 15 -29.39 -12.76 -15.37
C GLU A 15 -28.85 -12.53 -16.77
N GLY A 16 -27.84 -13.31 -17.14
CA GLY A 16 -27.16 -13.19 -18.44
C GLY A 16 -26.09 -12.08 -18.54
N ARG A 17 -26.06 -11.13 -17.59
CA ARG A 17 -25.01 -10.12 -17.47
C ARG A 17 -24.03 -10.47 -16.37
N ASP A 18 -24.55 -10.81 -15.19
CA ASP A 18 -23.75 -11.02 -14.00
C ASP A 18 -23.38 -12.50 -13.84
N VAL A 19 -22.13 -12.75 -13.48
CA VAL A 19 -21.60 -14.12 -13.30
C VAL A 19 -20.88 -14.16 -11.96
N TRP A 20 -21.10 -15.22 -11.19
CA TRP A 20 -20.35 -15.46 -9.97
C TRP A 20 -18.88 -15.71 -10.29
N TYR A 21 -17.99 -15.04 -9.55
CA TYR A 21 -16.54 -15.15 -9.74
C TYR A 21 -16.07 -16.61 -9.67
N HIS A 22 -16.50 -17.35 -8.65
CA HIS A 22 -16.11 -18.75 -8.49
C HIS A 22 -16.61 -19.65 -9.61
N ASP A 23 -17.79 -19.37 -10.16
CA ASP A 23 -18.33 -20.12 -11.30
C ASP A 23 -17.57 -19.80 -12.60
N ALA A 24 -17.11 -18.55 -12.73
CA ALA A 24 -16.31 -18.14 -13.88
C ALA A 24 -14.92 -18.80 -13.85
N ILE A 25 -14.21 -18.71 -12.72
CA ILE A 25 -12.85 -19.24 -12.60
C ILE A 25 -12.80 -20.79 -12.64
N SER A 26 -13.85 -21.46 -12.20
CA SER A 26 -13.92 -22.93 -12.27
C SER A 26 -13.96 -23.50 -13.70
N LYS A 27 -14.22 -22.65 -14.69
CA LYS A 27 -14.36 -23.03 -16.12
C LYS A 27 -13.13 -22.66 -16.96
N VAL A 28 -12.10 -22.11 -16.36
CA VAL A 28 -10.88 -21.68 -17.05
C VAL A 28 -9.68 -22.47 -16.53
N ASP A 29 -8.64 -22.52 -17.34
CA ASP A 29 -7.38 -23.12 -16.97
C ASP A 29 -6.67 -22.25 -15.90
N ASN A 30 -5.79 -22.86 -15.14
CA ASN A 30 -4.92 -22.17 -14.17
C ASN A 30 -3.62 -21.65 -14.82
N GLU A 31 -3.41 -21.92 -16.10
CA GLU A 31 -2.30 -21.41 -16.89
C GLU A 31 -2.72 -20.22 -17.74
N CYS A 32 -2.01 -19.11 -17.59
CA CYS A 32 -2.16 -17.92 -18.44
C CYS A 32 -0.78 -17.43 -18.83
N GLN A 33 -0.44 -17.57 -20.10
CA GLN A 33 0.82 -17.07 -20.62
C GLN A 33 0.81 -15.54 -20.61
N PRO A 34 1.91 -14.90 -20.18
CA PRO A 34 2.00 -13.45 -20.24
C PRO A 34 2.03 -12.98 -21.71
N GLU A 35 1.35 -11.87 -21.98
CA GLU A 35 1.43 -11.21 -23.29
C GLU A 35 2.81 -10.57 -23.48
N GLU A 36 3.39 -10.74 -24.66
CA GLU A 36 4.65 -10.08 -25.02
C GLU A 36 4.39 -8.60 -25.29
N MET A 37 5.05 -7.72 -24.52
CA MET A 37 4.87 -6.27 -24.60
C MET A 37 6.21 -5.59 -24.85
N ASN A 38 6.19 -4.53 -25.70
CA ASN A 38 7.33 -3.65 -25.83
C ASN A 38 7.37 -2.66 -24.66
N ALA A 39 8.56 -2.12 -24.40
CA ALA A 39 8.82 -1.16 -23.32
C ALA A 39 7.86 0.05 -23.36
N GLU A 40 7.59 0.55 -24.54
CA GLU A 40 6.75 1.74 -24.76
C GLU A 40 5.26 1.43 -24.98
N ASP A 41 4.87 0.17 -24.96
CA ASP A 41 3.45 -0.18 -25.10
C ASP A 41 2.63 0.37 -23.93
N PRO A 42 1.43 0.89 -24.19
CA PRO A 42 0.54 1.40 -23.15
C PRO A 42 0.21 0.35 -22.10
N LEU A 43 0.42 0.67 -20.81
CA LEU A 43 0.04 -0.21 -19.71
C LEU A 43 -1.34 0.16 -19.16
N PHE A 44 -1.50 1.41 -18.74
CA PHE A 44 -2.78 1.95 -18.27
C PHE A 44 -2.81 3.47 -18.32
N ILE A 45 -4.02 4.03 -18.19
CA ILE A 45 -4.23 5.48 -18.05
C ILE A 45 -4.76 5.74 -16.64
N LEU A 46 -4.08 6.59 -15.90
CA LEU A 46 -4.51 7.04 -14.58
C LEU A 46 -4.95 8.51 -14.65
N TYR A 47 -6.17 8.78 -14.22
CA TYR A 47 -6.68 10.14 -14.16
C TYR A 47 -6.37 10.80 -12.81
N THR A 48 -5.82 12.00 -12.87
CA THR A 48 -5.62 12.87 -11.71
C THR A 48 -6.72 13.92 -11.66
N SER A 49 -7.06 14.42 -10.46
CA SER A 49 -8.06 15.47 -10.30
C SER A 49 -7.70 16.79 -11.00
N GLY A 50 -6.41 17.01 -11.28
CA GLY A 50 -5.87 18.19 -11.95
C GLY A 50 -6.07 19.48 -11.14
N SER A 51 -5.05 20.33 -11.12
CA SER A 51 -5.12 21.66 -10.47
C SER A 51 -6.12 22.62 -11.11
N THR A 52 -6.57 22.34 -12.33
CA THR A 52 -7.51 23.17 -13.11
C THR A 52 -8.96 22.68 -13.07
N GLY A 53 -9.28 21.71 -12.22
CA GLY A 53 -10.62 21.15 -12.06
C GLY A 53 -11.05 20.15 -13.14
N LYS A 54 -10.28 19.97 -14.21
CA LYS A 54 -10.54 18.93 -15.21
C LYS A 54 -9.60 17.75 -14.98
N PRO A 55 -10.12 16.52 -14.89
CA PRO A 55 -9.28 15.33 -14.79
C PRO A 55 -8.32 15.23 -15.98
N LYS A 56 -7.06 14.91 -15.69
CA LYS A 56 -6.02 14.69 -16.70
C LYS A 56 -5.62 13.22 -16.69
N GLY A 57 -5.72 12.57 -17.85
CA GLY A 57 -5.27 11.21 -18.04
C GLY A 57 -3.75 11.18 -18.23
N VAL A 58 -3.06 10.40 -17.41
CA VAL A 58 -1.62 10.14 -17.53
C VAL A 58 -1.45 8.73 -18.05
N LEU A 59 -0.86 8.61 -19.26
CA LEU A 59 -0.53 7.33 -19.85
C LEU A 59 0.77 6.82 -19.23
N HIS A 60 0.72 5.61 -18.69
CA HIS A 60 1.89 4.88 -18.22
C HIS A 60 2.25 3.80 -19.24
N THR A 61 3.55 3.69 -19.57
CA THR A 61 4.07 2.63 -20.45
C THR A 61 4.54 1.43 -19.62
N THR A 62 4.60 0.28 -20.26
CA THR A 62 4.89 -1.01 -19.59
C THR A 62 6.22 -0.99 -18.86
N ALA A 63 7.33 -0.67 -19.53
CA ALA A 63 8.63 -0.61 -18.87
C ALA A 63 8.80 0.66 -18.03
N GLY A 64 8.32 1.81 -18.50
CA GLY A 64 8.45 3.08 -17.76
C GLY A 64 7.88 2.99 -16.34
N TYR A 65 6.71 2.39 -16.22
CA TYR A 65 6.07 2.22 -14.91
C TYR A 65 6.83 1.28 -13.98
N ILE A 66 7.20 0.08 -14.45
CA ILE A 66 7.85 -0.92 -13.60
C ILE A 66 9.27 -0.50 -13.21
N VAL A 67 10.01 0.12 -14.12
CA VAL A 67 11.35 0.65 -13.83
C VAL A 67 11.28 1.73 -12.77
N TYR A 68 10.36 2.69 -12.89
CA TYR A 68 10.18 3.74 -11.89
C TYR A 68 9.79 3.17 -10.52
N ALA A 69 8.79 2.29 -10.47
CA ALA A 69 8.34 1.68 -9.22
C ALA A 69 9.46 0.87 -8.55
N SER A 70 10.22 0.09 -9.32
CA SER A 70 11.35 -0.70 -8.83
C SER A 70 12.48 0.16 -8.29
N ILE A 71 12.94 1.15 -9.06
CA ILE A 71 14.05 2.03 -8.67
C ILE A 71 13.69 2.85 -7.43
N THR A 72 12.49 3.43 -7.40
CA THR A 72 12.06 4.23 -6.25
C THR A 72 11.87 3.37 -5.02
N HIS A 73 11.29 2.16 -5.14
CA HIS A 73 11.24 1.23 -4.02
C HIS A 73 12.64 0.91 -3.49
N LYS A 74 13.59 0.62 -4.34
CA LYS A 74 14.96 0.25 -3.92
C LYS A 74 15.70 1.40 -3.25
N TYR A 75 15.69 2.57 -3.84
CA TYR A 75 16.56 3.67 -3.41
C TYR A 75 15.90 4.62 -2.41
N VAL A 76 14.60 4.94 -2.57
CA VAL A 76 13.91 5.84 -1.63
C VAL A 76 13.68 5.16 -0.29
N PHE A 77 13.35 3.87 -0.30
CA PHE A 77 13.17 3.10 0.95
C PHE A 77 14.47 2.45 1.44
N ASN A 78 15.60 2.70 0.80
CA ASN A 78 16.88 2.09 1.15
C ASN A 78 16.75 0.57 1.40
N TYR A 79 15.97 -0.08 0.51
CA TYR A 79 15.66 -1.50 0.64
C TYR A 79 16.92 -2.36 0.51
N ILE A 80 17.11 -3.27 1.44
CA ILE A 80 18.18 -4.27 1.47
C ILE A 80 17.54 -5.67 1.46
N ASP A 81 18.16 -6.61 0.77
CA ASP A 81 17.68 -7.99 0.71
C ASP A 81 17.47 -8.57 2.11
N GLY A 82 16.29 -9.14 2.31
CA GLY A 82 15.84 -9.68 3.59
C GLY A 82 15.02 -8.71 4.43
N ASP A 83 14.93 -7.43 4.07
CA ASP A 83 14.02 -6.50 4.73
C ASP A 83 12.56 -6.87 4.44
N ILE A 84 11.73 -6.77 5.46
CA ILE A 84 10.28 -6.92 5.34
C ILE A 84 9.67 -5.53 5.18
N TYR A 85 9.06 -5.32 4.02
CA TYR A 85 8.43 -4.07 3.63
C TYR A 85 6.91 -4.16 3.84
N TRP A 86 6.33 -3.12 4.40
CA TRP A 86 4.89 -3.03 4.58
C TRP A 86 4.34 -1.67 4.18
N CYS A 87 3.56 -1.66 3.10
CA CYS A 87 2.74 -0.53 2.69
C CYS A 87 1.29 -0.79 3.10
N THR A 88 0.67 0.16 3.80
CA THR A 88 -0.71 0.02 4.28
C THR A 88 -1.76 0.60 3.34
N ALA A 89 -1.37 1.01 2.13
CA ALA A 89 -2.31 1.48 1.13
C ALA A 89 -3.28 0.38 0.70
N ASP A 90 -4.45 0.76 0.24
CA ASP A 90 -5.37 -0.16 -0.43
C ASP A 90 -4.76 -0.62 -1.76
N VAL A 91 -4.78 -1.93 -2.01
CA VAL A 91 -4.23 -2.52 -3.24
C VAL A 91 -5.00 -2.08 -4.49
N GLY A 92 -6.23 -1.62 -4.36
CA GLY A 92 -7.02 -1.02 -5.44
C GLY A 92 -6.65 0.42 -5.78
N TRP A 93 -5.72 1.03 -5.04
CA TRP A 93 -5.23 2.39 -5.22
C TRP A 93 -3.86 2.38 -5.89
N VAL A 94 -3.50 3.43 -6.64
CA VAL A 94 -2.22 3.47 -7.36
C VAL A 94 -0.99 3.28 -6.47
N THR A 95 -1.04 3.78 -5.23
CA THR A 95 0.02 3.55 -4.25
C THR A 95 0.16 2.07 -3.92
N GLY A 96 -0.97 1.36 -3.77
CA GLY A 96 -0.97 -0.08 -3.56
C GLY A 96 -0.43 -0.85 -4.77
N HIS A 97 -0.84 -0.47 -5.99
CA HIS A 97 -0.28 -1.07 -7.20
C HIS A 97 1.24 -0.91 -7.23
N SER A 98 1.75 0.31 -7.05
CA SER A 98 3.17 0.62 -7.19
C SER A 98 4.02 0.07 -6.05
N TYR A 99 3.52 0.16 -4.80
CA TYR A 99 4.32 -0.06 -3.60
C TYR A 99 3.81 -1.17 -2.66
N ILE A 100 2.81 -1.95 -3.07
CA ILE A 100 2.54 -3.27 -2.47
C ILE A 100 2.93 -4.36 -3.46
N VAL A 101 2.59 -4.18 -4.74
CA VAL A 101 2.74 -5.21 -5.76
C VAL A 101 4.00 -5.00 -6.58
N TYR A 102 4.00 -4.00 -7.48
CA TYR A 102 4.99 -3.97 -8.55
C TYR A 102 6.41 -3.61 -8.09
N GLY A 103 6.60 -2.53 -7.35
CA GLY A 103 7.92 -2.08 -6.89
C GLY A 103 8.63 -3.09 -5.99
N PRO A 104 7.99 -3.52 -4.90
CA PRO A 104 8.58 -4.53 -4.01
C PRO A 104 8.87 -5.86 -4.71
N LEU A 105 7.91 -6.41 -5.44
CA LEU A 105 8.08 -7.72 -6.09
C LEU A 105 9.11 -7.69 -7.23
N ALA A 106 9.23 -6.58 -7.96
CA ALA A 106 10.28 -6.41 -8.96
C ALA A 106 11.70 -6.41 -8.35
N ASN A 107 11.83 -6.09 -7.06
CA ASN A 107 13.07 -6.16 -6.31
C ASN A 107 13.23 -7.48 -5.50
N GLY A 108 12.33 -8.44 -5.66
CA GLY A 108 12.34 -9.68 -4.89
C GLY A 108 12.06 -9.50 -3.40
N ALA A 109 11.45 -8.36 -3.02
CA ALA A 109 11.21 -8.02 -1.62
C ALA A 109 10.09 -8.85 -1.00
N THR A 110 10.23 -9.14 0.29
CA THR A 110 9.12 -9.63 1.10
C THR A 110 8.20 -8.45 1.42
N THR A 111 7.02 -8.43 0.80
CA THR A 111 5.99 -7.42 1.04
C THR A 111 4.87 -7.99 1.89
N LEU A 112 4.47 -7.27 2.93
CA LEU A 112 3.37 -7.66 3.80
C LEU A 112 2.06 -7.08 3.28
N MET A 113 1.07 -7.94 3.08
CA MET A 113 -0.30 -7.54 2.76
C MET A 113 -1.18 -7.74 3.99
N PHE A 114 -1.95 -6.71 4.33
CA PHE A 114 -2.79 -6.70 5.52
C PHE A 114 -4.25 -6.47 5.15
N GLU A 115 -5.09 -7.44 5.49
CA GLU A 115 -6.53 -7.32 5.41
C GLU A 115 -7.09 -6.89 6.77
N GLY A 116 -7.46 -5.63 6.89
CA GLY A 116 -8.00 -5.09 8.14
C GLY A 116 -7.89 -3.57 8.24
N VAL A 117 -8.19 -3.07 9.41
CA VAL A 117 -8.13 -1.64 9.75
C VAL A 117 -7.13 -1.40 10.90
N PRO A 118 -6.57 -0.19 11.01
CA PRO A 118 -5.45 0.08 11.93
C PRO A 118 -5.82 -0.03 13.42
N ASN A 119 -7.10 0.08 13.76
CA ASN A 119 -7.59 0.19 15.14
C ASN A 119 -8.50 -0.97 15.57
N TYR A 120 -8.54 -2.07 14.83
CA TYR A 120 -9.31 -3.26 15.21
C TYR A 120 -8.42 -4.50 15.26
N PRO A 121 -8.53 -5.34 16.28
CA PRO A 121 -9.38 -5.25 17.49
C PRO A 121 -8.87 -4.27 18.55
N SER A 122 -7.72 -3.65 18.35
CA SER A 122 -7.14 -2.67 19.28
C SER A 122 -6.39 -1.57 18.52
N ASN A 123 -6.21 -0.41 19.16
CA ASN A 123 -5.43 0.71 18.59
C ASN A 123 -3.92 0.39 18.49
N SER A 124 -3.48 -0.74 19.03
CA SER A 124 -2.12 -1.26 18.89
C SER A 124 -1.93 -2.13 17.65
N ARG A 125 -2.98 -2.39 16.87
CA ARG A 125 -3.00 -3.39 15.79
C ARG A 125 -1.85 -3.28 14.81
N PHE A 126 -1.57 -2.09 14.28
CA PHE A 126 -0.46 -1.89 13.34
C PHE A 126 0.90 -2.20 13.98
N TRP A 127 1.08 -1.78 15.21
CA TRP A 127 2.33 -1.96 15.93
C TRP A 127 2.57 -3.41 16.33
N GLU A 128 1.50 -4.15 16.64
CA GLU A 128 1.55 -5.60 16.88
C GLU A 128 1.95 -6.36 15.61
N ILE A 129 1.47 -5.92 14.44
CA ILE A 129 1.86 -6.48 13.14
C ILE A 129 3.33 -6.21 12.85
N VAL A 130 3.80 -5.00 13.09
CA VAL A 130 5.22 -4.64 12.97
C VAL A 130 6.09 -5.58 13.81
N ASP A 131 5.75 -5.78 15.06
CA ASP A 131 6.51 -6.66 15.94
C ASP A 131 6.42 -8.14 15.54
N LYS A 132 5.22 -8.60 15.23
CA LYS A 132 4.97 -10.00 14.86
C LYS A 132 5.75 -10.41 13.62
N HIS A 133 5.73 -9.55 12.60
CA HIS A 133 6.33 -9.85 11.30
C HIS A 133 7.71 -9.24 11.10
N LYS A 134 8.26 -8.54 12.13
CA LYS A 134 9.58 -7.92 12.09
C LYS A 134 9.74 -6.95 10.92
N VAL A 135 8.71 -6.13 10.70
CA VAL A 135 8.71 -5.14 9.61
C VAL A 135 9.89 -4.17 9.77
N ASN A 136 10.63 -3.99 8.69
CA ASN A 136 11.79 -3.09 8.63
C ASN A 136 11.43 -1.72 8.03
N ILE A 137 10.57 -1.71 7.02
CA ILE A 137 10.15 -0.50 6.31
C ILE A 137 8.63 -0.40 6.40
N PHE A 138 8.14 0.70 6.98
CA PHE A 138 6.71 0.93 7.17
C PHE A 138 6.26 2.18 6.41
N TYR A 139 5.35 2.02 5.47
CA TYR A 139 4.89 3.05 4.55
C TYR A 139 3.38 3.23 4.63
N THR A 140 2.92 4.44 4.97
CA THR A 140 1.50 4.71 5.22
C THR A 140 1.10 6.13 4.84
N ALA A 141 -0.19 6.46 4.93
CA ALA A 141 -0.68 7.80 4.65
C ALA A 141 -0.66 8.69 5.92
N PRO A 142 -0.38 10.00 5.79
CA PRO A 142 -0.49 10.95 6.89
C PRO A 142 -1.84 10.95 7.58
N THR A 143 -2.92 10.68 6.86
CA THR A 143 -4.27 10.52 7.43
C THR A 143 -4.33 9.38 8.44
N ALA A 144 -3.72 8.24 8.13
CA ALA A 144 -3.64 7.10 9.05
C ALA A 144 -2.78 7.44 10.28
N ILE A 145 -1.65 8.14 10.06
CA ILE A 145 -0.78 8.59 11.15
C ILE A 145 -1.54 9.51 12.11
N ARG A 146 -2.25 10.50 11.59
CA ARG A 146 -3.07 11.42 12.42
C ARG A 146 -4.18 10.71 13.17
N ALA A 147 -4.81 9.71 12.57
CA ALA A 147 -5.83 8.90 13.24
C ALA A 147 -5.23 8.13 14.42
N LEU A 148 -4.10 7.45 14.20
CA LEU A 148 -3.40 6.68 15.23
C LEU A 148 -2.82 7.58 16.34
N MET A 149 -2.31 8.76 15.99
CA MET A 149 -1.82 9.74 16.96
C MET A 149 -2.93 10.20 17.94
N ARG A 150 -4.16 10.35 17.46
CA ARG A 150 -5.31 10.73 18.32
C ARG A 150 -5.66 9.67 19.36
N GLU A 151 -5.32 8.41 19.12
CA GLU A 151 -5.54 7.30 20.05
C GLU A 151 -4.51 7.27 21.20
N GLY A 152 -3.51 8.15 21.12
CA GLY A 152 -2.49 8.31 22.15
C GLY A 152 -1.31 7.38 22.04
N ASP A 153 -0.24 7.73 22.73
CA ASP A 153 1.05 7.04 22.67
C ASP A 153 1.03 5.64 23.30
N GLU A 154 0.15 5.40 24.25
CA GLU A 154 0.13 4.13 25.01
C GLU A 154 -0.14 2.92 24.11
N ALA A 155 -0.94 3.09 23.06
CA ALA A 155 -1.18 2.04 22.08
C ALA A 155 0.12 1.64 21.34
N VAL A 156 0.96 2.62 21.04
CA VAL A 156 2.24 2.44 20.35
C VAL A 156 3.28 1.82 21.31
N LYS A 157 3.37 2.33 22.54
CA LYS A 157 4.35 1.90 23.54
C LYS A 157 4.20 0.47 24.02
N LYS A 158 3.04 -0.16 23.78
CA LYS A 158 2.81 -1.59 24.09
C LYS A 158 3.68 -2.55 23.28
N THR A 159 4.29 -2.08 22.22
CA THR A 159 5.10 -2.86 21.29
C THR A 159 6.52 -2.32 21.20
N SER A 160 7.45 -3.17 20.83
CA SER A 160 8.86 -2.82 20.71
C SER A 160 9.18 -2.05 19.44
N ARG A 161 8.66 -2.52 18.30
CA ARG A 161 8.95 -2.02 16.94
C ARG A 161 10.44 -1.93 16.62
N SER A 162 11.26 -2.68 17.33
CA SER A 162 12.74 -2.62 17.24
C SER A 162 13.29 -3.05 15.89
N SER A 163 12.45 -3.66 15.04
CA SER A 163 12.81 -4.04 13.67
C SER A 163 12.74 -2.88 12.68
N LEU A 164 12.00 -1.80 13.01
CA LEU A 164 11.85 -0.66 12.12
C LEU A 164 13.19 0.05 11.86
N LYS A 165 13.46 0.30 10.60
CA LYS A 165 14.63 1.06 10.12
C LYS A 165 14.21 2.34 9.43
N LEU A 166 13.09 2.28 8.67
CA LEU A 166 12.60 3.41 7.88
C LEU A 166 11.08 3.52 7.97
N LEU A 167 10.63 4.76 8.10
CA LEU A 167 9.23 5.16 8.06
C LEU A 167 8.99 6.01 6.82
N GLY A 168 7.89 5.80 6.13
CA GLY A 168 7.55 6.59 4.95
C GLY A 168 6.11 7.06 4.96
N THR A 169 5.83 8.16 4.25
CA THR A 169 4.48 8.69 4.07
C THR A 169 4.18 8.99 2.62
N VAL A 170 2.90 8.89 2.25
CA VAL A 170 2.45 9.03 0.86
C VAL A 170 1.04 9.59 0.75
N GLY A 171 0.78 10.21 -0.39
CA GLY A 171 -0.55 10.60 -0.86
C GLY A 171 -0.92 12.04 -0.54
N GLU A 172 -0.34 12.62 0.50
CA GLU A 172 -0.55 14.01 0.91
C GLU A 172 0.66 14.54 1.71
N PRO A 173 0.85 15.85 1.82
CA PRO A 173 1.85 16.41 2.72
C PRO A 173 1.54 16.05 4.18
N ILE A 174 2.57 15.68 4.92
CA ILE A 174 2.46 15.46 6.36
C ILE A 174 2.71 16.78 7.12
N ASN A 175 1.86 17.10 8.08
CA ASN A 175 2.05 18.27 8.93
C ASN A 175 3.16 18.02 9.97
N PRO A 176 3.86 19.08 10.43
CA PRO A 176 5.01 18.94 11.33
C PRO A 176 4.73 18.18 12.63
N GLU A 177 3.53 18.33 13.20
CA GLU A 177 3.15 17.64 14.44
C GLU A 177 3.04 16.13 14.23
N ALA A 178 2.35 15.69 13.20
CA ALA A 178 2.24 14.26 12.86
C ALA A 178 3.60 13.68 12.46
N TRP A 179 4.44 14.43 11.74
CA TRP A 179 5.79 14.02 11.40
C TRP A 179 6.65 13.78 12.67
N ARG A 180 6.62 14.75 13.63
CA ARG A 180 7.35 14.61 14.91
C ARG A 180 6.86 13.41 15.71
N TRP A 181 5.55 13.24 15.82
CA TRP A 181 5.00 12.09 16.52
C TRP A 181 5.43 10.78 15.86
N TYR A 182 5.40 10.73 14.53
CA TYR A 182 5.81 9.57 13.76
C TYR A 182 7.28 9.23 13.99
N TYR A 183 8.15 10.23 13.98
CA TYR A 183 9.57 10.09 14.28
C TYR A 183 9.84 9.73 15.75
N ASP A 184 9.29 10.53 16.68
CA ASP A 184 9.61 10.42 18.10
C ASP A 184 8.99 9.18 18.75
N VAL A 185 7.72 8.89 18.47
CA VAL A 185 6.94 7.87 19.16
C VAL A 185 6.96 6.54 18.40
N VAL A 186 6.67 6.55 17.11
CA VAL A 186 6.65 5.31 16.31
C VAL A 186 8.06 4.84 16.02
N GLY A 187 8.90 5.71 15.48
CA GLY A 187 10.29 5.43 15.11
C GLY A 187 11.28 5.45 16.26
N THR A 188 10.84 5.82 17.48
CA THR A 188 11.70 5.92 18.68
C THR A 188 12.98 6.76 18.48
N LYS A 189 12.92 7.75 17.57
CA LYS A 189 14.03 8.61 17.14
C LYS A 189 15.20 7.88 16.45
N ASN A 190 15.01 6.64 16.06
CA ASN A 190 16.05 5.80 15.46
C ASN A 190 15.75 5.42 14.01
N CYS A 191 14.54 5.73 13.51
CA CYS A 191 14.17 5.46 12.13
C CYS A 191 14.36 6.70 11.26
N GLU A 192 14.86 6.51 10.06
CA GLU A 192 14.78 7.53 8.99
C GLU A 192 13.32 7.74 8.57
N ILE A 193 12.97 8.96 8.13
CA ILE A 193 11.67 9.29 7.53
C ILE A 193 11.88 9.99 6.20
#